data_f7e093eec0c54f0d361454e113656f77
#
_entry.id   f7e093eec0c54f0d361454e113656f77
#
_cell.length_a   1.000
_cell.length_b   1.000
_cell.length_c   1.000
_cell.angle_alpha   90.00
_cell.angle_beta   90.00
_cell.angle_gamma   90.00
#
_symmetry.space_group_name_H-M   'P 1'
#
loop_
_entity.id
_entity.type
_entity.pdbx_description
1 polymer ?
#
loop_
_entity_poly.entity_id
_entity_poly.type
_entity_poly.pdbx_seq_one_letter_code
_entity_poly.pdbx_strand_id
1 'polypeptide(L)'
;IFTESEVALACGRSDESLFYAKRFAAKEAVYKALSAAPITGLRWHDAEILNTAVGAPVLTLFGSCKRALEAVTPEGYKASVNLSLSDEPPYAVAFVVISAGPSDGPQE
;
A
#
# COMPACT_ATOMS: atom_id res chain seq x y z
N ILE A 1 -5.54 1.23 13.21
CA ILE A 1 -4.84 0.63 12.07
C ILE A 1 -5.44 1.08 10.74
N PHE A 2 -6.77 1.10 10.65
CA PHE A 2 -7.44 1.44 9.41
C PHE A 2 -7.87 2.90 9.40
N THR A 3 -7.82 3.54 8.22
CA THR A 3 -8.26 4.92 8.07
C THR A 3 -9.78 4.99 8.07
N GLU A 4 -10.32 6.20 8.28
CA GLU A 4 -11.76 6.40 8.23
C GLU A 4 -12.33 5.99 6.86
N SER A 5 -11.60 6.28 5.78
CA SER A 5 -12.05 5.91 4.44
C SER A 5 -12.09 4.40 4.26
N GLU A 6 -11.10 3.69 4.82
CA GLU A 6 -11.10 2.22 4.76
C GLU A 6 -12.26 1.65 5.55
N VAL A 7 -12.53 2.19 6.73
CA VAL A 7 -13.64 1.73 7.56
C VAL A 7 -14.97 2.00 6.86
N ALA A 8 -15.12 3.17 6.25
CA ALA A 8 -16.34 3.51 5.53
C ALA A 8 -16.59 2.55 4.36
N LEU A 9 -15.51 2.17 3.67
CA LEU A 9 -15.60 1.26 2.54
C LEU A 9 -15.99 -0.15 2.98
N ALA A 10 -15.57 -0.57 4.17
CA ALA A 10 -15.90 -1.90 4.70
C ALA A 10 -17.31 -1.97 5.24
N CYS A 11 -17.88 -0.84 5.65
CA CYS A 11 -19.16 -0.81 6.36
C CYS A 11 -20.28 -1.39 5.50
N GLY A 12 -20.99 -2.35 6.06
CA GLY A 12 -22.14 -2.95 5.38
C GLY A 12 -21.80 -4.04 4.38
N ARG A 13 -20.52 -4.36 4.19
CA ARG A 13 -20.16 -5.45 3.30
C ARG A 13 -20.43 -6.79 3.96
N SER A 14 -20.89 -7.76 3.16
CA SER A 14 -21.12 -9.12 3.67
C SER A 14 -19.80 -9.84 3.96
N ASP A 15 -18.69 -9.39 3.33
CA ASP A 15 -17.37 -9.98 3.48
C ASP A 15 -16.44 -9.11 4.34
N GLU A 16 -16.99 -8.44 5.34
CA GLU A 16 -16.23 -7.44 6.12
C GLU A 16 -14.94 -7.99 6.71
N SER A 17 -15.00 -9.20 7.28
CA SER A 17 -13.78 -9.80 7.87
C SER A 17 -12.70 -10.03 6.82
N LEU A 18 -13.08 -10.54 5.66
CA LEU A 18 -12.13 -10.76 4.57
C LEU A 18 -11.60 -9.44 4.04
N PHE A 19 -12.47 -8.44 3.95
CA PHE A 19 -12.06 -7.10 3.52
C PHE A 19 -10.93 -6.57 4.40
N TYR A 20 -11.11 -6.64 5.72
CA TYR A 20 -10.09 -6.15 6.65
C TYR A 20 -8.83 -7.02 6.62
N ALA A 21 -8.99 -8.34 6.46
CA ALA A 21 -7.84 -9.24 6.42
C ALA A 21 -6.94 -8.92 5.22
N LYS A 22 -7.53 -8.66 4.06
CA LYS A 22 -6.75 -8.32 2.87
C LYS A 22 -6.02 -6.99 3.05
N ARG A 23 -6.69 -6.00 3.64
CA ARG A 23 -6.05 -4.70 3.86
C ARG A 23 -4.96 -4.78 4.92
N PHE A 24 -5.16 -5.56 5.95
CA PHE A 24 -4.11 -5.76 6.94
C PHE A 24 -2.89 -6.42 6.31
N ALA A 25 -3.11 -7.46 5.49
CA ALA A 25 -2.01 -8.12 4.78
C ALA A 25 -1.27 -7.12 3.87
N ALA A 26 -2.01 -6.24 3.19
CA ALA A 26 -1.42 -5.21 2.34
C ALA A 26 -0.55 -4.24 3.15
N LYS A 27 -1.06 -3.80 4.30
CA LYS A 27 -0.30 -2.87 5.15
C LYS A 27 0.96 -3.53 5.68
N GLU A 28 0.90 -4.80 6.06
CA GLU A 28 2.08 -5.54 6.47
C GLU A 28 3.10 -5.65 5.35
N ALA A 29 2.64 -5.92 4.13
CA ALA A 29 3.52 -6.03 2.97
C ALA A 29 4.21 -4.69 2.69
N VAL A 30 3.48 -3.58 2.80
CA VAL A 30 4.05 -2.25 2.64
C VAL A 30 5.09 -1.99 3.72
N TYR A 31 4.76 -2.31 4.97
CA TYR A 31 5.67 -2.11 6.09
C TYR A 31 6.99 -2.85 5.86
N LYS A 32 6.89 -4.11 5.43
CA LYS A 32 8.09 -4.93 5.19
C LYS A 32 8.88 -4.39 4.01
N ALA A 33 8.20 -3.97 2.95
CA ALA A 33 8.88 -3.42 1.77
C ALA A 33 9.63 -2.14 2.10
N LEU A 34 9.14 -1.35 3.05
CA LEU A 34 9.77 -0.09 3.45
C LEU A 34 10.72 -0.24 4.64
N SER A 35 10.89 -1.45 5.16
CA SER A 35 11.67 -1.65 6.39
C SER A 35 13.15 -1.33 6.23
N ALA A 36 13.66 -1.28 4.99
CA ALA A 36 15.06 -0.91 4.75
C ALA A 36 15.29 0.61 4.87
N ALA A 37 14.22 1.40 4.90
CA ALA A 37 14.36 2.85 5.02
C ALA A 37 14.85 3.22 6.41
N PRO A 38 15.71 4.23 6.53
CA PRO A 38 16.20 4.68 7.84
C PRO A 38 15.15 5.57 8.54
N ILE A 39 13.91 5.22 8.45
CA ILE A 39 12.79 5.92 9.05
C ILE A 39 12.16 5.01 10.08
N THR A 40 12.02 5.48 11.31
CA THR A 40 11.34 4.73 12.35
C THR A 40 9.92 5.23 12.51
N GLY A 41 9.06 4.41 13.13
CA GLY A 41 7.72 4.84 13.45
C GLY A 41 6.80 4.88 12.25
N LEU A 42 6.93 3.91 11.34
CA LEU A 42 5.96 3.78 10.24
C LEU A 42 4.57 3.57 10.83
N ARG A 43 3.58 4.31 10.35
CA ARG A 43 2.22 4.26 10.86
C ARG A 43 1.33 3.52 9.89
N TRP A 44 0.50 2.63 10.43
CA TRP A 44 -0.41 1.84 9.62
C TRP A 44 -1.39 2.70 8.82
N HIS A 45 -1.82 3.83 9.39
CA HIS A 45 -2.74 4.76 8.71
C HIS A 45 -2.11 5.45 7.52
N ASP A 46 -0.78 5.45 7.43
CA ASP A 46 -0.07 6.14 6.36
C ASP A 46 0.02 5.30 5.09
N ALA A 47 -0.53 4.09 5.10
CA ALA A 47 -0.71 3.26 3.91
C ALA A 47 -2.19 2.95 3.79
N GLU A 48 -2.86 3.59 2.84
CA GLU A 48 -4.31 3.46 2.69
C GLU A 48 -4.63 2.68 1.42
N ILE A 49 -5.48 1.67 1.54
CA ILE A 49 -5.89 0.86 0.40
C ILE A 49 -7.39 1.07 0.16
N LEU A 50 -7.71 1.69 -0.94
CA LEU A 50 -9.08 1.89 -1.39
C LEU A 50 -9.28 1.12 -2.69
N ASN A 51 -10.42 1.31 -3.33
CA ASN A 51 -10.72 0.63 -4.59
C ASN A 51 -11.06 1.67 -5.65
N THR A 52 -10.71 1.34 -6.91
CA THR A 52 -11.20 2.10 -8.05
C THR A 52 -12.68 1.79 -8.27
N ALA A 53 -13.31 2.49 -9.21
CA ALA A 53 -14.71 2.25 -9.55
C ALA A 53 -14.94 0.81 -10.04
N VAL A 54 -13.91 0.17 -10.61
CA VAL A 54 -14.03 -1.21 -11.09
C VAL A 54 -13.54 -2.22 -10.06
N GLY A 55 -13.23 -1.79 -8.85
CA GLY A 55 -12.89 -2.69 -7.76
C GLY A 55 -11.43 -3.05 -7.62
N ALA A 56 -10.54 -2.44 -8.42
CA ALA A 56 -9.11 -2.69 -8.29
C ALA A 56 -8.55 -1.97 -7.06
N PRO A 57 -7.61 -2.58 -6.32
CA PRO A 57 -7.04 -1.91 -5.15
C PRO A 57 -6.15 -0.74 -5.55
N VAL A 58 -6.24 0.33 -4.77
CA VAL A 58 -5.41 1.52 -4.95
C VAL A 58 -4.70 1.79 -3.64
N LEU A 59 -3.37 1.77 -3.68
CA LEU A 59 -2.54 2.05 -2.51
C LEU A 59 -2.04 3.49 -2.59
N THR A 60 -2.27 4.24 -1.51
CA THR A 60 -1.75 5.59 -1.39
C THR A 60 -0.91 5.66 -0.12
N LEU A 61 0.28 6.23 -0.23
CA LEU A 61 1.18 6.40 0.89
C LEU A 61 1.17 7.85 1.35
N PHE A 62 1.07 8.03 2.65
CA PHE A 62 1.09 9.34 3.29
C PHE A 62 2.19 9.37 4.33
N GLY A 63 2.49 10.55 4.83
CA GLY A 63 3.28 10.77 6.04
C GLY A 63 4.53 9.91 6.14
N SER A 64 4.60 9.09 7.16
CA SER A 64 5.78 8.27 7.45
C SER A 64 6.09 7.29 6.32
N CYS A 65 5.08 6.69 5.72
CA CYS A 65 5.29 5.74 4.62
C CYS A 65 5.79 6.46 3.37
N LYS A 66 5.26 7.64 3.07
CA LYS A 66 5.72 8.43 1.95
C LYS A 66 7.18 8.85 2.13
N ARG A 67 7.53 9.29 3.33
CA ARG A 67 8.92 9.67 3.64
C ARG A 67 9.86 8.47 3.52
N ALA A 68 9.42 7.31 3.98
CA ALA A 68 10.22 6.09 3.88
C ALA A 68 10.48 5.72 2.42
N LEU A 69 9.45 5.83 1.58
CA LEU A 69 9.60 5.55 0.15
C LEU A 69 10.59 6.52 -0.48
N GLU A 70 10.48 7.80 -0.16
CA GLU A 70 11.40 8.81 -0.67
C GLU A 70 12.83 8.53 -0.22
N ALA A 71 13.00 8.07 1.03
CA ALA A 71 14.32 7.79 1.58
C ALA A 71 15.04 6.65 0.87
N VAL A 72 14.30 5.67 0.33
CA VAL A 72 14.91 4.55 -0.40
C VAL A 72 14.95 4.78 -1.91
N THR A 73 14.43 5.92 -2.39
CA THR A 73 14.43 6.23 -3.81
C THR A 73 15.69 7.01 -4.16
N PRO A 74 16.52 6.50 -5.09
CA PRO A 74 17.74 7.23 -5.46
C PRO A 74 17.43 8.58 -6.09
N GLU A 75 18.36 9.51 -5.92
CA GLU A 75 18.23 10.81 -6.54
C GLU A 75 18.13 10.67 -8.05
N GLY A 76 17.21 11.44 -8.64
CA GLY A 76 16.98 11.36 -10.08
C GLY A 76 16.05 10.24 -10.49
N TYR A 77 15.51 9.50 -9.53
CA TYR A 77 14.59 8.39 -9.80
C TYR A 77 13.22 8.70 -9.23
N LYS A 78 12.25 8.04 -9.80
CA LYS A 78 10.87 8.13 -9.33
C LYS A 78 10.41 6.74 -8.93
N ALA A 79 9.88 6.62 -7.71
CA ALA A 79 9.42 5.34 -7.19
C ALA A 79 7.98 5.07 -7.58
N SER A 80 7.67 3.81 -7.78
CA SER A 80 6.32 3.33 -8.00
C SER A 80 6.05 2.19 -7.04
N VAL A 81 4.82 2.13 -6.54
CA VAL A 81 4.40 1.07 -5.64
C VAL A 81 3.20 0.38 -6.26
N ASN A 82 3.31 -0.93 -6.42
CA ASN A 82 2.22 -1.73 -6.99
C ASN A 82 1.74 -2.73 -5.95
N LEU A 83 0.44 -2.88 -5.86
CA LEU A 83 -0.20 -3.75 -4.89
C LEU A 83 -1.09 -4.75 -5.62
N SER A 84 -0.99 -6.01 -5.19
CA SER A 84 -1.86 -7.08 -5.66
C SER A 84 -2.46 -7.78 -4.46
N LEU A 85 -3.77 -8.00 -4.47
CA LEU A 85 -4.48 -8.70 -3.41
C LEU A 85 -5.13 -9.95 -3.97
N SER A 86 -5.13 -11.01 -3.17
CA SER A 86 -5.70 -12.29 -3.59
C SER A 86 -6.40 -12.97 -2.42
N ASP A 87 -7.53 -13.61 -2.73
CA ASP A 87 -8.25 -14.45 -1.78
C ASP A 87 -7.79 -15.88 -1.96
N GLU A 88 -7.15 -16.43 -0.94
CA GLU A 88 -6.72 -17.84 -0.94
C GLU A 88 -7.24 -18.46 0.37
N PRO A 89 -8.55 -18.68 0.45
CA PRO A 89 -9.15 -19.13 1.72
C PRO A 89 -8.45 -20.37 2.25
N PRO A 90 -8.18 -20.39 3.56
CA PRO A 90 -8.58 -19.41 4.58
C PRO A 90 -7.65 -18.21 4.70
N TYR A 91 -6.82 -17.94 3.70
CA TYR A 91 -5.80 -16.89 3.76
C TYR A 91 -6.16 -15.71 2.87
N ALA A 92 -5.66 -14.55 3.26
CA ALA A 92 -5.62 -13.37 2.42
C ALA A 92 -4.15 -13.09 2.10
N VAL A 93 -3.84 -12.87 0.83
CA VAL A 93 -2.46 -12.70 0.37
C VAL A 93 -2.32 -11.34 -0.30
N ALA A 94 -1.23 -10.64 0.04
CA ALA A 94 -0.92 -9.35 -0.56
C ALA A 94 0.52 -9.35 -1.04
N PHE A 95 0.75 -8.81 -2.24
CA PHE A 95 2.08 -8.57 -2.77
C PHE A 95 2.26 -7.08 -2.99
N VAL A 96 3.38 -6.55 -2.54
CA VAL A 96 3.75 -5.16 -2.77
C VAL A 96 5.10 -5.15 -3.46
N VAL A 97 5.16 -4.46 -4.60
CA VAL A 97 6.39 -4.30 -5.36
C VAL A 97 6.71 -2.82 -5.43
N ILE A 98 7.89 -2.47 -4.96
CA ILE A 98 8.39 -1.11 -5.06
C ILE A 98 9.48 -1.11 -6.13
N SER A 99 9.32 -0.24 -7.13
CA SER A 99 10.29 -0.11 -8.20
C SER A 99 10.61 1.34 -8.42
N ALA A 100 11.72 1.61 -9.08
CA ALA A 100 12.13 2.98 -9.38
C ALA A 100 12.71 3.04 -10.78
N GLY A 101 12.35 4.09 -11.50
CA GLY A 101 12.90 4.38 -12.81
C GLY A 101 13.37 5.82 -12.88
N PRO A 102 14.15 6.19 -13.89
CA PRO A 102 14.64 7.55 -14.03
C PRO A 102 13.46 8.54 -14.09
N SER A 103 13.52 9.57 -13.25
CA SER A 103 12.44 10.57 -13.23
C SER A 103 12.41 11.41 -14.48
N ASP A 104 13.56 11.53 -15.17
CA ASP A 104 13.68 12.26 -16.41
C ASP A 104 13.66 11.35 -17.62
N GLY A 105 13.03 10.19 -17.49
CA GLY A 105 12.89 9.29 -18.59
C GLY A 105 12.13 9.91 -19.74
N PRO A 106 12.17 9.24 -20.90
CA PRO A 106 11.49 9.78 -22.08
C PRO A 106 10.04 10.09 -21.78
N GLN A 107 9.58 11.19 -22.32
CA GLN A 107 8.21 11.67 -22.09
C GLN A 107 7.37 11.41 -23.33
N GLU A 108 7.27 10.18 -23.72
CA GLU A 108 6.47 9.85 -24.90
C GLU A 108 5.06 9.61 -24.58
#